data_01e51fafcac0d7ddc933cad66acda3f8
#
_entry.id   01e51fafcac0d7ddc933cad66acda3f8
#
_cell.length_a   1.000
_cell.length_b   1.000
_cell.length_c   1.000
_cell.angle_alpha   90.00
_cell.angle_beta   90.00
_cell.angle_gamma   90.00
#
_symmetry.space_group_name_H-M   'P 1'
#
loop_
_entity.id
_entity.type
_entity.pdbx_description
1 polymer ?
#
loop_
_entity_poly.entity_id
_entity_poly.type
_entity_poly.pdbx_seq_one_letter_code
_entity_poly.pdbx_strand_id
1 'polypeptide(L)'
;GFVPDNSNIKKSSGTPNLSVNYKQNVLFKRNDQNIAYQLTSTQLPAMLGGAFVDLYMTKGHMREPHWHPNAWELDVVVSGEVQVSILDPDTSSMHNYRIKEGEVVFIPMGWWHWIEPLSEEAHLHLFFNNDQFESTEGSDVLRLTPPIVFQKAYGVSASEVAEAVAPITDTVVIGPPNNHSFYQKSYLKDEQDERIVVKINEKVVPAEDK
;
A
#
# COMPACT_ATOMS: atom_id res chain seq x y z
N GLY A 1 26.68 -23.96 12.22
CA GLY A 1 25.75 -23.32 11.32
C GLY A 1 24.53 -22.87 12.08
N PHE A 2 23.96 -21.73 11.69
CA PHE A 2 22.69 -21.26 12.25
C PHE A 2 21.58 -22.19 11.77
N VAL A 3 20.95 -22.88 12.70
CA VAL A 3 19.74 -23.68 12.40
C VAL A 3 18.56 -22.87 12.94
N PRO A 4 17.67 -22.35 12.09
CA PRO A 4 16.46 -21.69 12.56
C PRO A 4 15.65 -22.64 13.44
N ASP A 5 14.98 -22.11 14.45
CA ASP A 5 13.99 -22.89 15.20
C ASP A 5 12.80 -23.21 14.28
N ASN A 6 12.78 -24.42 13.79
CA ASN A 6 11.72 -24.97 12.95
C ASN A 6 10.71 -25.79 13.76
N SER A 7 10.46 -25.41 15.01
CA SER A 7 9.55 -26.15 15.91
C SER A 7 8.13 -26.28 15.35
N ASN A 8 7.73 -25.35 14.46
CA ASN A 8 6.42 -25.40 13.77
C ASN A 8 6.40 -26.33 12.55
N ILE A 9 7.56 -26.82 12.09
CA ILE A 9 7.58 -27.88 11.09
C ILE A 9 7.17 -29.15 11.81
N LYS A 10 5.94 -29.59 11.59
CA LYS A 10 5.51 -30.90 12.09
C LYS A 10 6.36 -31.98 11.42
N LYS A 11 7.32 -32.50 12.14
CA LYS A 11 8.06 -33.70 11.77
C LYS A 11 7.15 -34.92 11.98
N SER A 12 6.10 -35.05 11.17
CA SER A 12 5.38 -36.28 11.07
C SER A 12 6.20 -37.26 10.21
N SER A 13 5.90 -38.55 10.28
CA SER A 13 6.50 -39.60 9.47
C SER A 13 6.18 -39.43 7.97
N GLY A 14 6.73 -38.40 7.32
CA GLY A 14 6.47 -38.08 5.93
C GLY A 14 7.38 -36.95 5.43
N THR A 15 7.20 -36.56 4.18
CA THR A 15 7.90 -35.44 3.56
C THR A 15 7.53 -34.15 4.30
N PRO A 16 8.50 -33.35 4.75
CA PRO A 16 8.22 -32.05 5.38
C PRO A 16 7.40 -31.15 4.44
N ASN A 17 6.42 -30.42 4.99
CA ASN A 17 5.64 -29.43 4.24
C ASN A 17 6.46 -28.15 4.04
N LEU A 18 7.30 -28.12 3.00
CA LEU A 18 8.22 -27.04 2.67
C LEU A 18 7.93 -26.41 1.31
N SER A 19 6.79 -26.74 0.69
CA SER A 19 6.43 -26.26 -0.64
C SER A 19 4.94 -26.00 -0.72
N VAL A 20 4.55 -24.90 -1.37
CA VAL A 20 3.16 -24.55 -1.63
C VAL A 20 3.05 -23.75 -2.92
N ASN A 21 1.95 -23.86 -3.62
CA ASN A 21 1.61 -22.98 -4.72
C ASN A 21 0.91 -21.74 -4.17
N TYR A 22 1.65 -20.64 -3.96
CA TYR A 22 1.12 -19.41 -3.40
C TYR A 22 0.09 -18.72 -4.31
N LYS A 23 0.10 -18.98 -5.63
CA LYS A 23 -0.92 -18.45 -6.56
C LYS A 23 -2.35 -18.94 -6.26
N GLN A 24 -2.50 -19.92 -5.39
CA GLN A 24 -3.81 -20.36 -4.87
C GLN A 24 -4.30 -19.48 -3.70
N ASN A 25 -3.45 -18.60 -3.18
CA ASN A 25 -3.73 -17.78 -2.01
C ASN A 25 -3.85 -16.31 -2.42
N VAL A 26 -5.03 -15.92 -2.90
CA VAL A 26 -5.34 -14.54 -3.26
C VAL A 26 -5.49 -13.73 -1.98
N LEU A 27 -4.65 -12.69 -1.83
CA LEU A 27 -4.78 -11.68 -0.79
C LEU A 27 -5.90 -10.70 -1.15
N PHE A 28 -5.85 -10.17 -2.37
CA PHE A 28 -6.86 -9.25 -2.88
C PHE A 28 -6.92 -9.32 -4.40
N LYS A 29 -8.12 -9.14 -4.97
CA LYS A 29 -8.34 -9.10 -6.41
C LYS A 29 -9.32 -7.99 -6.77
N ARG A 30 -8.84 -6.99 -7.50
CA ARG A 30 -9.68 -5.96 -8.11
C ARG A 30 -10.26 -6.45 -9.45
N ASN A 31 -9.39 -7.01 -10.27
CA ASN A 31 -9.69 -7.67 -11.55
C ASN A 31 -8.53 -8.64 -11.90
N ASP A 32 -8.52 -9.24 -13.09
CA ASP A 32 -7.51 -10.23 -13.46
C ASP A 32 -6.10 -9.66 -13.62
N GLN A 33 -5.97 -8.35 -13.88
CA GLN A 33 -4.69 -7.65 -14.07
C GLN A 33 -4.23 -6.91 -12.81
N ASN A 34 -5.13 -6.70 -11.84
CA ASN A 34 -4.86 -5.98 -10.60
C ASN A 34 -5.17 -6.91 -9.42
N ILE A 35 -4.16 -7.67 -9.02
CA ILE A 35 -4.29 -8.78 -8.09
C ILE A 35 -3.04 -8.93 -7.23
N ALA A 36 -3.23 -9.29 -5.98
CA ALA A 36 -2.18 -9.65 -5.03
C ALA A 36 -2.38 -11.07 -4.52
N TYR A 37 -1.32 -11.86 -4.54
CA TYR A 37 -1.23 -13.17 -3.91
C TYR A 37 -0.34 -13.09 -2.68
N GLN A 38 -0.59 -13.92 -1.68
CA GLN A 38 0.21 -13.92 -0.45
C GLN A 38 0.78 -15.28 -0.11
N LEU A 39 1.90 -15.24 0.59
CA LEU A 39 2.50 -16.36 1.27
C LEU A 39 2.90 -15.95 2.69
N THR A 40 2.29 -16.59 3.67
CA THR A 40 2.53 -16.37 5.11
C THR A 40 2.75 -17.72 5.79
N SER A 41 3.00 -17.74 7.09
CA SER A 41 3.06 -18.98 7.87
C SER A 41 1.74 -19.75 7.89
N THR A 42 0.62 -19.12 7.52
CA THR A 42 -0.67 -19.81 7.36
C THR A 42 -0.63 -20.80 6.19
N GLN A 43 -0.04 -20.40 5.06
CA GLN A 43 0.08 -21.27 3.89
C GLN A 43 1.29 -22.20 3.96
N LEU A 44 2.40 -21.68 4.53
CA LEU A 44 3.66 -22.41 4.66
C LEU A 44 4.17 -22.30 6.10
N PRO A 45 3.77 -23.20 7.01
CA PRO A 45 4.08 -23.11 8.43
C PRO A 45 5.57 -23.05 8.80
N ALA A 46 6.46 -23.42 7.90
CA ALA A 46 7.90 -23.31 8.05
C ALA A 46 8.42 -21.87 7.87
N MET A 47 7.63 -20.99 7.27
CA MET A 47 8.00 -19.61 6.93
C MET A 47 7.73 -18.68 8.11
N LEU A 48 8.59 -18.76 9.13
CA LEU A 48 8.48 -17.92 10.32
C LEU A 48 9.29 -16.63 10.17
N GLY A 49 8.73 -15.52 10.67
CA GLY A 49 9.40 -14.21 10.70
C GLY A 49 9.50 -13.52 9.35
N GLY A 50 8.76 -13.99 8.34
CA GLY A 50 8.71 -13.36 7.04
C GLY A 50 7.45 -13.71 6.27
N ALA A 51 7.00 -12.81 5.42
CA ALA A 51 5.90 -13.00 4.48
C ALA A 51 6.27 -12.45 3.11
N PHE A 52 5.51 -12.86 2.12
CA PHE A 52 5.70 -12.50 0.72
C PHE A 52 4.34 -12.18 0.09
N VAL A 53 4.32 -11.11 -0.69
CA VAL A 53 3.19 -10.74 -1.56
C VAL A 53 3.70 -10.58 -2.98
N ASP A 54 2.93 -11.12 -3.92
CA ASP A 54 3.17 -11.05 -5.35
C ASP A 54 2.06 -10.16 -5.93
N LEU A 55 2.44 -8.92 -6.30
CA LEU A 55 1.52 -7.84 -6.67
C LEU A 55 1.60 -7.51 -8.16
N TYR A 56 0.46 -7.56 -8.83
CA TYR A 56 0.28 -7.12 -10.22
C TYR A 56 -0.64 -5.92 -10.25
N MET A 57 -0.24 -4.89 -10.97
CA MET A 57 -1.05 -3.68 -11.18
C MET A 57 -0.88 -3.14 -12.59
N THR A 58 -1.91 -2.47 -13.08
CA THR A 58 -1.89 -1.75 -14.35
C THR A 58 -1.99 -0.25 -14.12
N LYS A 59 -1.49 0.53 -15.07
CA LYS A 59 -1.61 2.00 -15.06
C LYS A 59 -3.05 2.45 -14.83
N GLY A 60 -3.22 3.47 -14.00
CA GLY A 60 -4.53 3.94 -13.55
C GLY A 60 -5.10 3.21 -12.34
N HIS A 61 -4.39 2.18 -11.84
CA HIS A 61 -4.65 1.59 -10.53
C HIS A 61 -3.52 1.94 -9.56
N MET A 62 -3.75 1.73 -8.26
CA MET A 62 -2.71 1.88 -7.25
C MET A 62 -2.96 0.98 -6.05
N ARG A 63 -1.89 0.55 -5.39
CA ARG A 63 -1.97 0.08 -4.02
C ARG A 63 -2.27 1.30 -3.16
N GLU A 64 -3.45 1.33 -2.54
CA GLU A 64 -3.91 2.53 -1.83
C GLU A 64 -2.95 2.97 -0.72
N PRO A 65 -3.02 4.24 -0.27
CA PRO A 65 -2.28 4.70 0.89
C PRO A 65 -2.60 3.86 2.13
N HIS A 66 -1.55 3.32 2.77
CA HIS A 66 -1.67 2.43 3.92
C HIS A 66 -0.37 2.42 4.76
N TRP A 67 -0.35 1.70 5.87
CA TRP A 67 0.85 1.35 6.60
C TRP A 67 0.76 -0.05 7.20
N HIS A 68 1.92 -0.62 7.52
CA HIS A 68 2.02 -1.90 8.24
C HIS A 68 2.40 -1.64 9.68
N PRO A 69 1.49 -1.88 10.67
CA PRO A 69 1.77 -1.56 12.07
C PRO A 69 2.79 -2.51 12.71
N ASN A 70 2.99 -3.69 12.13
CA ASN A 70 3.78 -4.77 12.72
C ASN A 70 4.87 -5.35 11.78
N ALA A 71 5.15 -4.71 10.65
CA ALA A 71 6.17 -5.15 9.71
C ALA A 71 6.78 -3.96 8.96
N TRP A 72 8.06 -4.08 8.57
CA TRP A 72 8.59 -3.30 7.44
C TRP A 72 8.27 -4.01 6.13
N GLU A 73 8.37 -3.28 5.03
CA GLU A 73 8.14 -3.77 3.67
C GLU A 73 9.38 -3.50 2.80
N LEU A 74 9.73 -4.46 1.95
CA LEU A 74 10.72 -4.30 0.89
C LEU A 74 10.08 -4.62 -0.44
N ASP A 75 9.93 -3.61 -1.28
CA ASP A 75 9.40 -3.74 -2.63
C ASP A 75 10.53 -4.01 -3.61
N VAL A 76 10.37 -5.05 -4.42
CA VAL A 76 11.28 -5.40 -5.52
C VAL A 76 10.50 -5.34 -6.82
N VAL A 77 10.91 -4.47 -7.75
CA VAL A 77 10.27 -4.40 -9.07
C VAL A 77 10.78 -5.55 -9.94
N VAL A 78 9.89 -6.47 -10.29
CA VAL A 78 10.18 -7.62 -11.17
C VAL A 78 10.07 -7.21 -12.64
N SER A 79 9.08 -6.38 -12.98
CA SER A 79 8.94 -5.77 -14.30
C SER A 79 8.11 -4.49 -14.24
N GLY A 80 8.31 -3.61 -15.22
CA GLY A 80 7.66 -2.33 -15.30
C GLY A 80 8.34 -1.25 -14.46
N GLU A 81 7.60 -0.20 -14.15
CA GLU A 81 8.05 0.95 -13.39
C GLU A 81 6.93 1.44 -12.48
N VAL A 82 7.28 1.80 -11.25
CA VAL A 82 6.35 2.32 -10.26
C VAL A 82 6.92 3.56 -9.56
N GLN A 83 6.02 4.36 -9.00
CA GLN A 83 6.36 5.35 -7.97
C GLN A 83 5.87 4.83 -6.62
N VAL A 84 6.78 4.77 -5.66
CA VAL A 84 6.46 4.51 -4.25
C VAL A 84 6.62 5.83 -3.49
N SER A 85 5.54 6.28 -2.89
CA SER A 85 5.50 7.52 -2.11
C SER A 85 5.41 7.20 -0.64
N ILE A 86 6.30 7.78 0.17
CA ILE A 86 6.47 7.44 1.58
C ILE A 86 6.47 8.74 2.41
N LEU A 87 5.63 8.79 3.44
CA LEU A 87 5.66 9.86 4.43
C LEU A 87 6.72 9.57 5.49
N ASP A 88 7.74 10.42 5.54
CA ASP A 88 8.74 10.41 6.61
C ASP A 88 8.18 11.12 7.85
N PRO A 89 7.88 10.41 8.95
CA PRO A 89 7.35 11.04 10.16
C PRO A 89 8.37 11.88 10.92
N ASP A 90 9.68 11.63 10.73
CA ASP A 90 10.74 12.36 11.44
C ASP A 90 10.90 13.78 10.89
N THR A 91 10.72 13.95 9.58
CA THR A 91 10.86 15.24 8.89
C THR A 91 9.52 15.83 8.46
N SER A 92 8.41 15.08 8.60
CA SER A 92 7.08 15.43 8.10
C SER A 92 7.09 15.73 6.59
N SER A 93 7.88 14.97 5.83
CA SER A 93 8.10 15.17 4.39
C SER A 93 7.64 13.95 3.60
N MET A 94 7.12 14.20 2.39
CA MET A 94 6.84 13.14 1.41
C MET A 94 8.07 12.88 0.55
N HIS A 95 8.45 11.62 0.44
CA HIS A 95 9.50 11.16 -0.47
C HIS A 95 8.90 10.28 -1.57
N ASN A 96 9.23 10.58 -2.82
CA ASN A 96 8.77 9.85 -3.99
C ASN A 96 9.95 9.11 -4.61
N TYR A 97 9.87 7.79 -4.64
CA TYR A 97 10.88 6.92 -5.22
C TYR A 97 10.33 6.31 -6.51
N ARG A 98 10.90 6.73 -7.63
CA ARG A 98 10.60 6.14 -8.92
C ARG A 98 11.58 5.00 -9.16
N ILE A 99 11.05 3.78 -9.21
CA ILE A 99 11.84 2.55 -9.31
C ILE A 99 11.32 1.66 -10.44
N LYS A 100 12.25 0.95 -11.09
CA LYS A 100 11.99 0.08 -12.24
C LYS A 100 12.60 -1.30 -12.03
N GLU A 101 12.41 -2.17 -13.01
CA GLU A 101 12.92 -3.54 -12.99
C GLU A 101 14.32 -3.67 -12.41
N GLY A 102 14.48 -4.56 -11.43
CA GLY A 102 15.72 -4.81 -10.70
C GLY A 102 16.04 -3.82 -9.58
N GLU A 103 15.23 -2.77 -9.39
CA GLU A 103 15.38 -1.80 -8.30
C GLU A 103 14.47 -2.14 -7.14
N VAL A 104 14.81 -1.62 -5.96
CA VAL A 104 14.09 -1.86 -4.72
C VAL A 104 13.85 -0.56 -3.96
N VAL A 105 12.80 -0.56 -3.15
CA VAL A 105 12.57 0.45 -2.12
C VAL A 105 12.25 -0.22 -0.80
N PHE A 106 12.74 0.36 0.30
CA PHE A 106 12.49 -0.12 1.65
C PHE A 106 11.55 0.86 2.37
N ILE A 107 10.51 0.32 2.98
CA ILE A 107 9.49 1.07 3.71
C ILE A 107 9.58 0.68 5.19
N PRO A 108 9.98 1.60 6.08
CA PRO A 108 10.03 1.35 7.52
C PRO A 108 8.65 1.00 8.09
N MET A 109 8.63 0.18 9.14
CA MET A 109 7.42 -0.20 9.85
C MET A 109 6.63 1.03 10.33
N GLY A 110 5.34 1.04 10.03
CA GLY A 110 4.43 2.12 10.44
C GLY A 110 4.43 3.35 9.53
N TRP A 111 5.29 3.41 8.51
CA TRP A 111 5.32 4.56 7.63
C TRP A 111 4.21 4.51 6.59
N TRP A 112 3.48 5.62 6.47
CA TRP A 112 2.41 5.82 5.48
C TRP A 112 2.98 5.83 4.08
N HIS A 113 2.44 5.01 3.17
CA HIS A 113 2.95 4.88 1.80
C HIS A 113 1.87 4.37 0.85
N TRP A 114 2.15 4.53 -0.46
CA TRP A 114 1.35 3.95 -1.55
C TRP A 114 2.23 3.65 -2.75
N ILE A 115 1.73 2.78 -3.65
CA ILE A 115 2.45 2.35 -4.84
C ILE A 115 1.59 2.61 -6.07
N GLU A 116 2.14 3.35 -7.04
CA GLU A 116 1.47 3.71 -8.29
C GLU A 116 2.26 3.19 -9.50
N PRO A 117 1.66 2.38 -10.41
CA PRO A 117 2.27 1.99 -11.67
C PRO A 117 2.46 3.19 -12.59
N LEU A 118 3.67 3.38 -13.11
CA LEU A 118 3.99 4.38 -14.13
C LEU A 118 4.02 3.78 -15.53
N SER A 119 4.33 2.48 -15.63
CA SER A 119 4.22 1.69 -16.87
C SER A 119 2.80 1.11 -17.02
N GLU A 120 2.45 0.67 -18.24
CA GLU A 120 1.14 0.06 -18.53
C GLU A 120 0.83 -1.12 -17.62
N GLU A 121 1.86 -1.91 -17.28
CA GLU A 121 1.81 -3.01 -16.33
C GLU A 121 3.03 -2.93 -15.40
N ALA A 122 2.84 -3.30 -14.14
CA ALA A 122 3.88 -3.43 -13.14
C ALA A 122 3.70 -4.71 -12.33
N HIS A 123 4.80 -5.38 -12.05
CA HIS A 123 4.86 -6.58 -11.24
C HIS A 123 5.89 -6.39 -10.14
N LEU A 124 5.49 -6.58 -8.89
CA LEU A 124 6.33 -6.40 -7.70
C LEU A 124 6.29 -7.65 -6.83
N HIS A 125 7.43 -7.92 -6.20
CA HIS A 125 7.53 -8.81 -5.06
C HIS A 125 7.71 -7.97 -3.80
N LEU A 126 6.81 -8.13 -2.83
CA LEU A 126 6.82 -7.42 -1.56
C LEU A 126 7.21 -8.40 -0.45
N PHE A 127 8.19 -8.04 0.35
CA PHE A 127 8.70 -8.85 1.46
C PHE A 127 8.46 -8.15 2.78
N PHE A 128 8.07 -8.92 3.78
CA PHE A 128 7.77 -8.42 5.13
C PHE A 128 8.57 -9.21 6.17
N ASN A 129 9.00 -8.57 7.25
CA ASN A 129 9.69 -9.25 8.36
C ASN A 129 8.76 -9.82 9.42
N ASN A 130 7.52 -10.05 9.07
CA ASN A 130 6.52 -10.68 9.91
C ASN A 130 5.71 -11.68 9.09
N ASP A 131 5.63 -12.91 9.56
CA ASP A 131 4.89 -13.97 8.87
C ASP A 131 3.35 -13.84 8.98
N GLN A 132 2.88 -12.89 9.80
CA GLN A 132 1.49 -12.46 9.92
C GLN A 132 1.44 -10.92 9.88
N PHE A 133 1.90 -10.33 8.77
CA PHE A 133 1.86 -8.88 8.60
C PHE A 133 0.43 -8.36 8.54
N GLU A 134 0.23 -7.17 9.08
CA GLU A 134 -1.04 -6.47 9.06
C GLU A 134 -0.95 -5.21 8.21
N SER A 135 -2.08 -4.73 7.72
CA SER A 135 -2.21 -3.46 7.02
C SER A 135 -3.32 -2.62 7.65
N THR A 136 -3.10 -1.33 7.76
CA THR A 136 -4.17 -0.35 8.01
C THR A 136 -4.37 0.47 6.76
N GLU A 137 -5.53 0.31 6.15
CA GLU A 137 -5.85 0.90 4.86
C GLU A 137 -6.40 2.32 5.00
N GLY A 138 -5.97 3.21 4.10
CA GLY A 138 -6.42 4.61 4.09
C GLY A 138 -7.91 4.76 3.87
N SER A 139 -8.51 3.92 3.03
CA SER A 139 -9.95 3.86 2.84
C SER A 139 -10.70 3.59 4.14
N ASP A 140 -10.18 2.68 4.98
CA ASP A 140 -10.78 2.38 6.29
C ASP A 140 -10.60 3.54 7.27
N VAL A 141 -9.44 4.17 7.29
CA VAL A 141 -9.18 5.36 8.12
C VAL A 141 -10.15 6.48 7.75
N LEU A 142 -10.34 6.74 6.46
CA LEU A 142 -11.20 7.82 5.98
C LEU A 142 -12.70 7.54 6.25
N ARG A 143 -13.19 6.34 5.90
CA ARG A 143 -14.62 6.01 6.01
C ARG A 143 -15.09 5.71 7.44
N LEU A 144 -14.20 5.18 8.30
CA LEU A 144 -14.57 4.79 9.68
C LEU A 144 -14.31 5.88 10.72
N THR A 145 -13.48 6.89 10.40
CA THR A 145 -13.28 8.03 11.29
C THR A 145 -14.48 8.96 11.20
N PRO A 146 -15.21 9.21 12.31
CA PRO A 146 -16.37 10.11 12.27
C PRO A 146 -15.95 11.52 11.77
N PRO A 147 -16.70 12.13 10.83
CA PRO A 147 -16.37 13.43 10.26
C PRO A 147 -16.16 14.54 11.28
N ILE A 148 -16.87 14.48 12.42
CA ILE A 148 -16.70 15.43 13.52
C ILE A 148 -15.29 15.39 14.15
N VAL A 149 -14.57 14.26 14.02
CA VAL A 149 -13.18 14.15 14.51
C VAL A 149 -12.27 15.04 13.68
N PHE A 150 -12.41 15.03 12.35
CA PHE A 150 -11.64 15.90 11.45
C PHE A 150 -11.93 17.38 11.74
N GLN A 151 -13.20 17.74 12.00
CA GLN A 151 -13.55 19.10 12.36
C GLN A 151 -12.89 19.54 13.68
N LYS A 152 -12.93 18.69 14.70
CA LYS A 152 -12.35 19.01 16.01
C LYS A 152 -10.82 19.07 15.99
N ALA A 153 -10.18 18.16 15.21
CA ALA A 153 -8.72 18.06 15.16
C ALA A 153 -8.08 19.10 14.21
N TYR A 154 -8.74 19.39 13.08
CA TYR A 154 -8.11 20.12 11.97
C TYR A 154 -8.89 21.38 11.54
N GLY A 155 -10.07 21.64 12.12
CA GLY A 155 -10.89 22.81 11.79
C GLY A 155 -11.57 22.75 10.43
N VAL A 156 -11.61 21.59 9.78
CA VAL A 156 -12.31 21.39 8.50
C VAL A 156 -13.80 21.15 8.72
N SER A 157 -14.64 21.41 7.71
CA SER A 157 -16.08 21.19 7.81
C SER A 157 -16.40 19.69 7.86
N ALA A 158 -17.10 19.24 8.92
CA ALA A 158 -17.51 17.85 9.05
C ALA A 158 -18.46 17.41 7.92
N SER A 159 -19.34 18.30 7.44
CA SER A 159 -20.25 18.00 6.33
C SER A 159 -19.51 17.82 5.00
N GLU A 160 -18.52 18.67 4.72
CA GLU A 160 -17.69 18.54 3.51
C GLU A 160 -16.85 17.29 3.53
N VAL A 161 -16.24 16.94 4.68
CA VAL A 161 -15.53 15.67 4.85
C VAL A 161 -16.47 14.49 4.65
N ALA A 162 -17.65 14.50 5.27
CA ALA A 162 -18.64 13.42 5.11
C ALA A 162 -19.04 13.23 3.64
N GLU A 163 -19.26 14.31 2.90
CA GLU A 163 -19.60 14.27 1.48
C GLU A 163 -18.42 13.75 0.64
N ALA A 164 -17.20 14.23 0.90
CA ALA A 164 -16.00 13.84 0.16
C ALA A 164 -15.68 12.34 0.32
N VAL A 165 -15.84 11.77 1.53
CA VAL A 165 -15.53 10.36 1.79
C VAL A 165 -16.72 9.42 1.57
N ALA A 166 -17.94 9.93 1.35
CA ALA A 166 -19.15 9.11 1.16
C ALA A 166 -19.02 8.02 0.06
N PRO A 167 -18.26 8.23 -1.04
CA PRO A 167 -18.05 7.19 -2.04
C PRO A 167 -17.19 6.03 -1.57
N ILE A 168 -16.46 6.16 -0.47
CA ILE A 168 -15.60 5.10 0.09
C ILE A 168 -16.47 4.21 0.97
N THR A 169 -17.07 3.18 0.39
CA THR A 169 -18.01 2.29 1.09
C THR A 169 -17.34 1.06 1.71
N ASP A 170 -16.21 0.66 1.16
CA ASP A 170 -15.51 -0.57 1.52
C ASP A 170 -13.98 -0.34 1.57
N THR A 171 -13.25 -1.32 2.12
CA THR A 171 -11.79 -1.38 2.04
C THR A 171 -11.36 -1.50 0.58
N VAL A 172 -10.48 -0.61 0.11
CA VAL A 172 -10.14 -0.50 -1.31
C VAL A 172 -8.97 -1.41 -1.70
N VAL A 173 -7.89 -1.45 -0.93
CA VAL A 173 -6.63 -2.20 -1.15
C VAL A 173 -5.94 -1.84 -2.47
N ILE A 174 -6.54 -2.14 -3.61
CA ILE A 174 -6.10 -1.70 -4.95
C ILE A 174 -7.22 -0.84 -5.54
N GLY A 175 -6.98 0.46 -5.65
CA GLY A 175 -7.90 1.42 -6.24
C GLY A 175 -7.64 1.66 -7.73
N PRO A 176 -8.60 2.30 -8.45
CA PRO A 176 -9.93 2.62 -7.98
C PRO A 176 -10.87 1.40 -7.97
N PRO A 177 -11.98 1.45 -7.20
CA PRO A 177 -13.03 0.44 -7.28
C PRO A 177 -13.68 0.38 -8.68
N ASN A 178 -14.11 -0.83 -9.12
CA ASN A 178 -14.61 -1.08 -10.47
C ASN A 178 -15.85 -0.25 -10.89
N ASN A 179 -16.60 0.30 -9.94
CA ASN A 179 -17.87 0.99 -10.19
C ASN A 179 -17.73 2.53 -10.28
N HIS A 180 -16.53 3.07 -10.28
CA HIS A 180 -16.32 4.52 -10.38
C HIS A 180 -16.22 5.01 -11.81
N SER A 181 -17.38 5.24 -12.45
CA SER A 181 -17.49 5.92 -13.74
C SER A 181 -17.04 7.41 -13.71
N PHE A 182 -16.82 7.97 -12.53
CA PHE A 182 -16.37 9.35 -12.34
C PHE A 182 -14.86 9.54 -12.60
N TYR A 183 -14.02 8.54 -12.35
CA TYR A 183 -12.57 8.71 -12.42
C TYR A 183 -12.00 8.73 -13.84
N GLN A 184 -12.60 8.03 -14.80
CA GLN A 184 -12.10 8.06 -16.18
C GLN A 184 -12.22 9.44 -16.86
N LYS A 185 -13.10 10.33 -16.38
CA LYS A 185 -13.24 11.69 -16.92
C LYS A 185 -12.36 12.73 -16.25
N SER A 186 -11.97 12.55 -14.99
CA SER A 186 -11.12 13.50 -14.25
C SER A 186 -9.65 13.26 -14.47
N TYR A 187 -9.16 12.02 -14.53
CA TYR A 187 -7.75 11.73 -14.80
C TYR A 187 -7.28 12.26 -16.16
N LEU A 188 -8.12 12.21 -17.19
CA LEU A 188 -7.79 12.80 -18.50
C LEU A 188 -7.78 14.33 -18.50
N LYS A 189 -8.31 14.99 -17.45
CA LYS A 189 -8.25 16.44 -17.28
C LYS A 189 -7.06 16.88 -16.42
N ASP A 190 -6.64 16.06 -15.46
CA ASP A 190 -5.59 16.42 -14.49
C ASP A 190 -4.16 16.21 -15.04
N GLU A 191 -3.98 15.35 -16.06
CA GLU A 191 -2.66 15.26 -16.77
C GLU A 191 -2.26 16.58 -17.47
N GLN A 192 -3.20 17.52 -17.63
CA GLN A 192 -2.91 18.84 -18.20
C GLN A 192 -2.73 19.95 -17.13
N ASP A 193 -2.95 19.68 -15.84
CA ASP A 193 -2.89 20.68 -14.78
C ASP A 193 -1.93 20.29 -13.65
N GLU A 194 -0.66 20.06 -14.01
CA GLU A 194 0.45 19.91 -13.04
C GLU A 194 0.56 21.08 -12.04
N ARG A 195 -0.24 22.13 -12.21
CA ARG A 195 -0.22 23.35 -11.37
C ARG A 195 -1.07 23.29 -10.12
N ILE A 196 -1.97 22.31 -9.97
CA ILE A 196 -2.85 22.24 -8.79
C ILE A 196 -2.13 21.58 -7.60
N VAL A 197 -1.26 20.60 -7.82
CA VAL A 197 -0.53 19.90 -6.75
C VAL A 197 0.51 20.81 -6.08
N VAL A 198 1.10 21.75 -6.83
CA VAL A 198 2.14 22.66 -6.31
C VAL A 198 1.58 23.79 -5.44
N LYS A 199 0.32 24.19 -5.64
CA LYS A 199 -0.28 25.32 -4.90
C LYS A 199 -0.77 25.00 -3.48
N ILE A 200 -0.93 23.72 -3.13
CA ILE A 200 -1.35 23.33 -1.77
C ILE A 200 -0.17 23.36 -0.78
N ASN A 201 1.06 23.26 -1.25
CA ASN A 201 2.26 23.24 -0.39
C ASN A 201 2.96 24.59 -0.19
N GLU A 202 2.49 25.68 -0.81
CA GLU A 202 3.07 27.02 -0.64
C GLU A 202 2.26 27.96 0.26
N LYS A 203 1.72 27.48 1.37
CA LYS A 203 1.46 28.39 2.51
C LYS A 203 2.70 28.43 3.39
N VAL A 204 3.69 29.21 2.96
CA VAL A 204 4.77 29.71 3.80
C VAL A 204 4.14 30.51 4.93
N VAL A 205 4.28 30.03 6.17
CA VAL A 205 4.02 30.82 7.37
C VAL A 205 5.11 31.90 7.41
N PRO A 206 4.75 33.20 7.50
CA PRO A 206 5.76 34.24 7.66
C PRO A 206 6.49 34.03 9.00
N ALA A 207 7.80 34.01 8.97
CA ALA A 207 8.60 34.10 10.17
C ALA A 207 8.31 35.46 10.83
N GLU A 208 7.71 35.45 12.01
CA GLU A 208 7.67 36.64 12.86
C GLU A 208 9.06 36.83 13.45
N ASP A 209 9.65 37.97 13.10
CA ASP A 209 10.85 38.52 13.74
C ASP A 209 10.66 38.70 15.26
N LYS A 210 11.53 38.05 16.04
CA LYS A 210 12.01 38.52 17.34
C LYS A 210 13.40 37.98 17.64
#